data_a8ba74f95029d36ca57a6e32ef4cdd99
#
_entry.id   a8ba74f95029d36ca57a6e32ef4cdd99
#
_cell.length_a   1.000
_cell.length_b   1.000
_cell.length_c   1.000
_cell.angle_alpha   90.00
_cell.angle_beta   90.00
_cell.angle_gamma   90.00
#
_symmetry.space_group_name_H-M   'P 1'
#
loop_
_entity.id
_entity.type
_entity.pdbx_description
1 polymer ?
#
loop_
_entity_poly.entity_id
_entity_poly.type
_entity_poly.pdbx_seq_one_letter_code
_entity_poly.pdbx_strand_id
1 'polypeptide(L)'
;MDFQIKILLIAFFITVILAVVIIPILKKLKVGQQERDDGPQSHIKKQGTPTMGGIIMIIVIILVGAVMFIDYFRSTDTGEKQVAQNLLPIIAVTVGFGIIGLIDDLKKLIGKNTEGLKPAYKMIGLLIVSVGFSLYLTEIMH
;
A
#
# COMPACT_ATOMS: atom_id res chain seq x y z
N MET A 1 -13.65 25.55 2.72
CA MET A 1 -13.43 24.17 2.25
C MET A 1 -12.73 23.43 3.37
N ASP A 2 -13.37 22.43 3.90
CA ASP A 2 -12.89 21.72 5.08
C ASP A 2 -11.52 21.08 4.84
N PHE A 3 -10.71 21.02 5.88
CA PHE A 3 -9.35 20.47 5.83
C PHE A 3 -9.34 19.06 5.22
N GLN A 4 -10.31 18.24 5.57
CA GLN A 4 -10.48 16.88 5.04
C GLN A 4 -10.67 16.85 3.53
N ILE A 5 -11.45 17.77 2.97
CA ILE A 5 -11.68 17.86 1.52
C ILE A 5 -10.39 18.26 0.79
N LYS A 6 -9.61 19.19 1.37
CA LYS A 6 -8.30 19.57 0.81
C LYS A 6 -7.36 18.38 0.73
N ILE A 7 -7.24 17.62 1.82
CA ILE A 7 -6.39 16.43 1.86
C ILE A 7 -6.83 15.36 0.85
N LEU A 8 -8.15 15.13 0.74
CA LEU A 8 -8.70 14.20 -0.25
C LEU A 8 -8.32 14.59 -1.68
N LEU A 9 -8.47 15.88 -2.02
CA LEU A 9 -8.10 16.40 -3.33
C LEU A 9 -6.58 16.29 -3.57
N ILE A 10 -5.77 16.63 -2.58
CA ILE A 10 -4.31 16.50 -2.67
C ILE A 10 -3.91 15.05 -2.89
N ALA A 11 -4.47 14.12 -2.11
CA ALA A 11 -4.21 12.69 -2.26
C ALA A 11 -4.61 12.19 -3.65
N PHE A 12 -5.76 12.63 -4.16
CA PHE A 12 -6.23 12.27 -5.50
C PHE A 12 -5.25 12.74 -6.58
N PHE A 13 -4.86 14.03 -6.56
CA PHE A 13 -3.95 14.56 -7.59
C PHE A 13 -2.55 13.93 -7.50
N ILE A 14 -2.02 13.72 -6.30
CA ILE A 14 -0.73 13.03 -6.12
C ILE A 14 -0.82 11.60 -6.68
N THR A 15 -1.92 10.88 -6.40
CA THR A 15 -2.12 9.52 -6.92
C THR A 15 -2.13 9.50 -8.44
N VAL A 16 -2.85 10.43 -9.08
CA VAL A 16 -2.92 10.53 -10.54
C VAL A 16 -1.54 10.82 -11.14
N ILE A 17 -0.81 11.79 -10.58
CA ILE A 17 0.54 12.15 -11.05
C ILE A 17 1.49 10.95 -10.91
N LEU A 18 1.49 10.29 -9.75
CA LEU A 18 2.33 9.11 -9.53
C LEU A 18 1.94 7.95 -10.45
N ALA A 19 0.65 7.75 -10.72
CA ALA A 19 0.19 6.71 -11.63
C ALA A 19 0.72 6.93 -13.05
N VAL A 20 0.66 8.18 -13.56
CA VAL A 20 1.18 8.53 -14.90
C VAL A 20 2.68 8.26 -15.01
N VAL A 21 3.45 8.44 -13.93
CA VAL A 21 4.89 8.21 -13.91
C VAL A 21 5.23 6.73 -13.67
N ILE A 22 4.62 6.12 -12.67
CA ILE A 22 4.99 4.77 -12.19
C ILE A 22 4.47 3.67 -13.13
N ILE A 23 3.25 3.79 -13.67
CA ILE A 23 2.67 2.76 -14.54
C ILE A 23 3.55 2.49 -15.78
N PRO A 24 4.03 3.51 -16.54
CA PRO A 24 4.91 3.23 -17.67
C PRO A 24 6.26 2.64 -17.24
N ILE A 25 6.78 2.99 -16.05
CA ILE A 25 8.01 2.39 -15.52
C ILE A 25 7.78 0.90 -15.23
N LEU A 26 6.68 0.55 -14.57
CA LEU A 26 6.32 -0.84 -14.31
C LEU A 26 6.12 -1.65 -15.59
N LYS A 27 5.50 -1.04 -16.61
CA LYS A 27 5.39 -1.66 -17.96
C LYS A 27 6.75 -1.91 -18.60
N LYS A 28 7.68 -0.95 -18.54
CA LYS A 28 9.04 -1.09 -19.08
C LYS A 28 9.84 -2.19 -18.38
N LEU A 29 9.66 -2.32 -17.07
CA LEU A 29 10.30 -3.37 -16.27
C LEU A 29 9.68 -4.76 -16.53
N LYS A 30 8.70 -4.87 -17.44
CA LYS A 30 7.96 -6.12 -17.72
C LYS A 30 7.37 -6.75 -16.45
N VAL A 31 6.97 -5.90 -15.50
CA VAL A 31 6.27 -6.29 -14.27
C VAL A 31 4.83 -6.60 -14.65
N GLY A 32 4.63 -7.60 -15.50
CA GLY A 32 3.33 -8.02 -15.98
C GLY A 32 3.07 -9.46 -15.57
N GLN A 33 1.80 -9.81 -15.47
CA GLN A 33 1.42 -11.22 -15.31
C GLN A 33 1.88 -11.98 -16.55
N GLN A 34 2.76 -12.97 -16.36
CA GLN A 34 2.94 -14.04 -17.34
C GLN A 34 1.74 -14.96 -17.16
N GLU A 35 0.77 -14.85 -18.05
CA GLU A 35 -0.34 -15.79 -18.08
C GLU A 35 0.14 -17.10 -18.73
N ARG A 36 -0.38 -18.22 -18.20
CA ARG A 36 -0.21 -19.53 -18.82
C ARG A 36 -0.89 -19.51 -20.18
N ASP A 37 -0.21 -19.97 -21.20
CA ASP A 37 -0.73 -20.11 -22.57
C ASP A 37 -1.98 -21.02 -22.67
N ASP A 38 -2.29 -21.78 -21.60
CA ASP A 38 -3.40 -22.72 -21.52
C ASP A 38 -4.71 -22.11 -20.95
N GLY A 39 -4.78 -20.78 -20.76
CA GLY A 39 -5.95 -20.12 -20.19
C GLY A 39 -7.03 -19.74 -21.20
N PRO A 40 -8.29 -19.50 -20.76
CA PRO A 40 -9.37 -19.01 -21.65
C PRO A 40 -8.97 -17.72 -22.36
N GLN A 41 -9.41 -17.55 -23.60
CA GLN A 41 -9.05 -16.40 -24.47
C GLN A 41 -9.38 -15.01 -23.85
N SER A 42 -10.29 -14.94 -22.89
CA SER A 42 -10.57 -13.72 -22.11
C SER A 42 -9.40 -13.24 -21.26
N HIS A 43 -8.46 -14.11 -20.90
CA HIS A 43 -7.27 -13.79 -20.13
C HIS A 43 -6.13 -13.24 -21.00
N ILE A 44 -6.09 -13.61 -22.28
CA ILE A 44 -5.08 -13.11 -23.25
C ILE A 44 -5.18 -11.59 -23.43
N LYS A 45 -6.39 -11.01 -23.32
CA LYS A 45 -6.61 -9.56 -23.39
C LYS A 45 -5.99 -8.78 -22.21
N LYS A 46 -5.61 -9.43 -21.14
CA LYS A 46 -4.97 -8.83 -19.95
C LYS A 46 -3.46 -8.88 -19.98
N GLN A 47 -2.86 -9.48 -21.02
CA GLN A 47 -1.41 -9.46 -21.21
C GLN A 47 -0.92 -8.02 -21.28
N GLY A 48 0.08 -7.71 -20.42
CA GLY A 48 0.65 -6.37 -20.36
C GLY A 48 0.05 -5.43 -19.32
N THR A 49 -0.94 -5.87 -18.54
CA THR A 49 -1.38 -5.10 -17.36
C THR A 49 -0.28 -5.18 -16.29
N PRO A 50 0.30 -4.04 -15.86
CA PRO A 50 1.35 -4.07 -14.85
C PRO A 50 0.77 -4.54 -13.51
N THR A 51 1.48 -5.44 -12.84
CA THR A 51 1.28 -5.76 -11.44
C THR A 51 2.00 -4.72 -10.57
N MET A 52 1.89 -4.79 -9.26
CA MET A 52 2.51 -3.86 -8.31
C MET A 52 1.92 -2.43 -8.27
N GLY A 53 0.72 -2.22 -8.81
CA GLY A 53 0.03 -0.92 -8.69
C GLY A 53 -0.18 -0.46 -7.24
N GLY A 54 -0.19 -1.39 -6.28
CA GLY A 54 -0.27 -1.12 -4.85
C GLY A 54 0.88 -0.26 -4.31
N ILE A 55 2.05 -0.22 -4.98
CA ILE A 55 3.16 0.66 -4.60
C ILE A 55 2.72 2.13 -4.61
N ILE A 56 1.94 2.54 -5.62
CA ILE A 56 1.45 3.92 -5.74
C ILE A 56 0.60 4.26 -4.50
N MET A 57 -0.29 3.36 -4.11
CA MET A 57 -1.18 3.56 -2.96
C MET A 57 -0.37 3.70 -1.66
N ILE A 58 0.63 2.84 -1.44
CA ILE A 58 1.49 2.89 -0.25
C ILE A 58 2.25 4.21 -0.19
N ILE A 59 2.85 4.64 -1.31
CA ILE A 59 3.59 5.91 -1.38
C ILE A 59 2.66 7.08 -1.04
N VAL A 60 1.45 7.12 -1.61
CA VAL A 60 0.49 8.19 -1.33
C VAL A 60 0.06 8.19 0.14
N ILE A 61 -0.24 7.03 0.71
CA ILE A 61 -0.63 6.92 2.12
C ILE A 61 0.50 7.41 3.04
N ILE A 62 1.75 7.05 2.76
CA ILE A 62 2.90 7.53 3.53
C ILE A 62 3.06 9.04 3.40
N LEU A 63 3.01 9.58 2.17
CA LEU A 63 3.21 11.02 1.93
C LEU A 63 2.11 11.84 2.58
N VAL A 64 0.85 11.50 2.32
CA VAL A 64 -0.31 12.23 2.87
C VAL A 64 -0.38 12.05 4.38
N GLY A 65 -0.15 10.83 4.87
CA GLY A 65 -0.11 10.54 6.29
C GLY A 65 1.00 11.28 7.02
N ALA A 66 2.18 11.42 6.42
CA ALA A 66 3.27 12.22 7.00
C ALA A 66 2.93 13.70 7.07
N VAL A 67 2.31 14.27 6.03
CA VAL A 67 1.86 15.65 6.03
C VAL A 67 0.81 15.88 7.12
N MET A 68 -0.19 15.01 7.22
CA MET A 68 -1.22 15.08 8.26
C MET A 68 -0.60 14.95 9.67
N PHE A 69 0.31 13.99 9.84
CA PHE A 69 0.99 13.81 11.12
C PHE A 69 1.73 15.07 11.55
N ILE A 70 2.50 15.69 10.66
CA ILE A 70 3.26 16.90 10.95
C ILE A 70 2.33 18.07 11.29
N ASP A 71 1.22 18.23 10.56
CA ASP A 71 0.26 19.31 10.76
C ASP A 71 -0.43 19.17 12.12
N TYR A 72 -1.01 18.03 12.42
CA TYR A 72 -1.66 17.76 13.70
C TYR A 72 -0.70 17.73 14.89
N PHE A 73 0.53 17.25 14.71
CA PHE A 73 1.53 17.22 15.78
C PHE A 73 2.00 18.63 16.17
N ARG A 74 2.01 19.56 15.23
CA ARG A 74 2.36 20.97 15.48
C ARG A 74 1.23 21.80 16.08
N SER A 75 0.00 21.28 16.05
CA SER A 75 -1.14 21.96 16.64
C SER A 75 -0.95 22.17 18.15
N THR A 76 -1.52 23.23 18.67
CA THR A 76 -1.61 23.48 20.11
C THR A 76 -2.78 22.75 20.77
N ASP A 77 -3.71 22.22 19.96
CA ASP A 77 -4.86 21.48 20.44
C ASP A 77 -4.45 20.05 20.82
N THR A 78 -4.78 19.64 22.05
CA THR A 78 -4.52 18.30 22.58
C THR A 78 -5.28 17.22 21.82
N GLY A 79 -6.50 17.52 21.33
CA GLY A 79 -7.30 16.59 20.53
C GLY A 79 -6.63 16.29 19.18
N GLU A 80 -6.08 17.31 18.51
CA GLU A 80 -5.38 17.13 17.25
C GLU A 80 -4.06 16.35 17.42
N LYS A 81 -3.34 16.56 18.50
CA LYS A 81 -2.15 15.75 18.84
C LYS A 81 -2.49 14.28 19.05
N GLN A 82 -3.62 13.99 19.67
CA GLN A 82 -4.07 12.60 19.85
C GLN A 82 -4.42 11.96 18.50
N VAL A 83 -5.01 12.69 17.56
CA VAL A 83 -5.23 12.23 16.19
C VAL A 83 -3.90 11.91 15.50
N ALA A 84 -2.88 12.75 15.66
CA ALA A 84 -1.55 12.50 15.11
C ALA A 84 -0.93 11.20 15.68
N GLN A 85 -1.04 10.99 16.99
CA GLN A 85 -0.53 9.76 17.63
C GLN A 85 -1.25 8.50 17.12
N ASN A 86 -2.57 8.58 16.91
CA ASN A 86 -3.37 7.47 16.38
C ASN A 86 -3.11 7.19 14.89
N LEU A 87 -2.62 8.18 14.15
CA LEU A 87 -2.31 8.05 12.73
C LEU A 87 -1.07 7.17 12.47
N LEU A 88 -0.08 7.24 13.35
CA LEU A 88 1.17 6.46 13.22
C LEU A 88 0.94 4.94 13.14
N PRO A 89 0.21 4.31 14.06
CA PRO A 89 -0.03 2.87 13.99
C PRO A 89 -0.87 2.47 12.76
N ILE A 90 -1.78 3.33 12.30
CA ILE A 90 -2.55 3.08 11.08
C ILE A 90 -1.64 3.06 9.85
N ILE A 91 -0.72 4.02 9.75
CA ILE A 91 0.27 4.04 8.67
C ILE A 91 1.19 2.82 8.78
N ALA A 92 1.66 2.48 9.98
CA ALA A 92 2.56 1.37 10.21
C ALA A 92 1.93 0.02 9.80
N VAL A 93 0.68 -0.24 10.16
CA VAL A 93 -0.01 -1.48 9.76
C VAL A 93 -0.27 -1.52 8.25
N THR A 94 -0.63 -0.38 7.66
CA THR A 94 -0.84 -0.28 6.21
C THR A 94 0.44 -0.57 5.44
N VAL A 95 1.57 -0.01 5.89
CA VAL A 95 2.90 -0.29 5.31
C VAL A 95 3.29 -1.75 5.54
N GLY A 96 3.03 -2.31 6.71
CA GLY A 96 3.29 -3.71 7.03
C GLY A 96 2.59 -4.67 6.07
N PHE A 97 1.29 -4.49 5.84
CA PHE A 97 0.56 -5.26 4.83
C PHE A 97 1.05 -5.00 3.41
N GLY A 98 1.38 -3.75 3.11
CA GLY A 98 1.92 -3.35 1.81
C GLY A 98 3.25 -4.02 1.51
N ILE A 99 4.15 -4.13 2.48
CA ILE A 99 5.45 -4.83 2.33
C ILE A 99 5.23 -6.32 2.01
N ILE A 100 4.29 -6.98 2.69
CA ILE A 100 3.98 -8.39 2.42
C ILE A 100 3.49 -8.56 0.97
N GLY A 101 2.59 -7.69 0.52
CA GLY A 101 2.12 -7.67 -0.86
C GLY A 101 3.24 -7.40 -1.86
N LEU A 102 4.13 -6.46 -1.54
CA LEU A 102 5.29 -6.13 -2.38
C LEU A 102 6.26 -7.31 -2.51
N ILE A 103 6.54 -8.02 -1.41
CA ILE A 103 7.40 -9.21 -1.42
C ILE A 103 6.77 -10.31 -2.27
N ASP A 104 5.44 -10.52 -2.17
CA ASP A 104 4.70 -11.47 -2.99
C ASP A 104 4.87 -11.17 -4.50
N ASP A 105 4.69 -9.91 -4.87
CA ASP A 105 4.82 -9.46 -6.25
C ASP A 105 6.27 -9.49 -6.75
N LEU A 106 7.25 -9.10 -5.94
CA LEU A 106 8.67 -9.19 -6.26
C LEU A 106 9.11 -10.65 -6.50
N LYS A 107 8.59 -11.58 -5.71
CA LYS A 107 8.90 -12.99 -5.87
C LYS A 107 8.40 -13.55 -7.19
N LYS A 108 7.21 -13.15 -7.63
CA LYS A 108 6.68 -13.49 -8.97
C LYS A 108 7.57 -12.96 -10.09
N LEU A 109 8.09 -11.74 -9.92
CA LEU A 109 8.98 -11.10 -10.88
C LEU A 109 10.33 -11.80 -11.01
N ILE A 110 11.00 -12.04 -9.87
CA ILE A 110 12.33 -12.64 -9.83
C ILE A 110 12.28 -14.12 -10.25
N GLY A 111 11.23 -14.83 -9.80
CA GLY A 111 11.06 -16.26 -10.09
C GLY A 111 10.64 -16.57 -11.52
N LYS A 112 10.28 -15.55 -12.33
CA LYS A 112 9.65 -15.72 -13.66
C LYS A 112 8.50 -16.73 -13.66
N ASN A 113 7.90 -16.94 -12.50
CA ASN A 113 6.81 -17.87 -12.26
C ASN A 113 5.58 -17.10 -11.79
N THR A 114 4.41 -17.65 -12.07
CA THR A 114 3.13 -17.14 -11.53
C THR A 114 2.99 -17.37 -10.03
N GLU A 115 3.87 -18.16 -9.41
CA GLU A 115 3.87 -18.48 -7.99
C GLU A 115 4.62 -17.40 -7.19
N GLY A 116 3.87 -16.61 -6.42
CA GLY A 116 4.43 -15.65 -5.47
C GLY A 116 4.91 -16.32 -4.17
N LEU A 117 4.62 -15.70 -3.04
CA LEU A 117 4.84 -16.33 -1.73
C LEU A 117 3.95 -17.58 -1.58
N LYS A 118 4.51 -18.64 -1.00
CA LYS A 118 3.67 -19.78 -0.60
C LYS A 118 2.54 -19.28 0.30
N PRO A 119 1.29 -19.75 0.12
CA PRO A 119 0.13 -19.26 0.87
C PRO A 119 0.34 -19.24 2.39
N ALA A 120 1.04 -20.25 2.93
CA ALA A 120 1.36 -20.34 4.35
C ALA A 120 2.20 -19.15 4.85
N TYR A 121 3.25 -18.76 4.13
CA TYR A 121 4.11 -17.64 4.54
C TYR A 121 3.37 -16.29 4.45
N LYS A 122 2.52 -16.15 3.43
CA LYS A 122 1.67 -14.97 3.28
C LYS A 122 0.70 -14.85 4.46
N MET A 123 0.02 -15.95 4.80
CA MET A 123 -0.91 -16.00 5.93
C MET A 123 -0.21 -15.70 7.27
N ILE A 124 0.96 -16.29 7.52
CA ILE A 124 1.75 -16.03 8.72
C ILE A 124 2.15 -14.56 8.80
N GLY A 125 2.65 -13.98 7.72
CA GLY A 125 3.01 -12.57 7.68
C GLY A 125 1.83 -11.64 7.99
N LEU A 126 0.67 -11.89 7.38
CA LEU A 126 -0.55 -11.12 7.63
C LEU A 126 -1.02 -11.27 9.10
N LEU A 127 -0.95 -12.48 9.66
CA LEU A 127 -1.29 -12.74 11.06
C LEU A 127 -0.35 -11.99 12.02
N ILE A 128 0.97 -12.02 11.77
CA ILE A 128 1.94 -11.30 12.62
C ILE A 128 1.63 -9.80 12.64
N VAL A 129 1.39 -9.19 11.48
CA VAL A 129 1.06 -7.76 11.41
C VAL A 129 -0.27 -7.46 12.11
N SER A 130 -1.30 -8.31 11.90
CA SER A 130 -2.62 -8.12 12.51
C SER A 130 -2.59 -8.26 14.02
N VAL A 131 -1.92 -9.31 14.52
CA VAL A 131 -1.81 -9.56 15.97
C VAL A 131 -0.96 -8.47 16.63
N GLY A 132 0.19 -8.11 16.02
CA GLY A 132 1.02 -7.02 16.53
C GLY A 132 0.27 -5.69 16.63
N PHE A 133 -0.53 -5.36 15.62
CA PHE A 133 -1.37 -4.16 15.64
C PHE A 133 -2.48 -4.24 16.69
N SER A 134 -3.12 -5.40 16.83
CA SER A 134 -4.15 -5.62 17.84
C SER A 134 -3.61 -5.46 19.26
N LEU A 135 -2.44 -6.06 19.55
CA LEU A 135 -1.77 -5.92 20.86
C LEU A 135 -1.38 -4.46 21.12
N TYR A 136 -0.86 -3.77 20.11
CA TYR A 136 -0.54 -2.35 20.24
C TYR A 136 -1.77 -1.52 20.60
N LEU A 137 -2.93 -1.77 19.96
CA LEU A 137 -4.17 -1.07 20.28
C LEU A 137 -4.66 -1.34 21.68
N THR A 138 -4.56 -2.58 22.18
CA THR A 138 -4.98 -2.92 23.54
C THR A 138 -4.10 -2.27 24.61
N GLU A 139 -2.81 -2.11 24.37
CA GLU A 139 -1.88 -1.46 25.30
C GLU A 139 -2.04 0.07 25.37
N ILE A 140 -2.40 0.71 24.25
CA ILE A 140 -2.46 2.18 24.16
C ILE A 140 -3.86 2.72 24.40
N MET A 141 -4.92 1.94 24.13
CA MET A 141 -6.29 2.37 24.36
C MET A 141 -6.77 2.07 25.82
N HIS A 142 -5.91 1.52 26.65
CA HIS A 142 -6.09 1.44 28.10
C HIS A 142 -5.34 2.58 28.78
#